data_5213fdb0509606bb8a6e7c38144d6bbc
#
_entry.id   5213fdb0509606bb8a6e7c38144d6bbc
#
_cell.length_a   1.000
_cell.length_b   1.000
_cell.length_c   1.000
_cell.angle_alpha   90.00
_cell.angle_beta   90.00
_cell.angle_gamma   90.00
#
_symmetry.space_group_name_H-M   'P 1'
#
loop_
_entity.id
_entity.type
_entity.pdbx_description
1 polymer ?
#
loop_
_entity_poly.entity_id
_entity_poly.type
_entity_poly.pdbx_seq_one_letter_code
_entity_poly.pdbx_strand_id
1 'polypeptide(L)'
;TKELKGAFSIAAISSEEKDKIYAAKQKSPLLIGKGIEENFVASDPLAIANITEQFYLLEDGDFAEITKNDIKIFNSNSEPVQREETKIDATPTSTSKGNYTHFMEKEIYEQPDALGNTINSRLGENDVLDNIFGLGSSDAFKKVKRIQFVACGTSLHAAKTARKWFEEICEIPCYIDFASEYRYRNPIVEDHTLFVTISQSGETADTLAALE
;
A
#
# COMPACT_ATOMS: atom_id res chain seq x y z
N THR A 1 14.94 -19.07 -1.18
CA THR A 1 13.59 -18.55 -0.90
C THR A 1 12.63 -19.63 -0.38
N LYS A 2 12.74 -20.90 -0.83
CA LYS A 2 11.81 -22.00 -0.42
C LYS A 2 11.78 -22.28 1.09
N GLU A 3 12.83 -21.90 1.83
CA GLU A 3 12.93 -22.09 3.28
C GLU A 3 12.36 -20.90 4.07
N LEU A 4 12.19 -19.74 3.42
CA LEU A 4 11.68 -18.54 4.05
C LEU A 4 10.15 -18.62 4.15
N LYS A 5 9.62 -18.29 5.32
CA LYS A 5 8.18 -18.26 5.59
C LYS A 5 7.76 -16.87 6.02
N GLY A 6 6.56 -16.47 5.63
CA GLY A 6 5.99 -15.17 5.96
C GLY A 6 6.20 -14.12 4.87
N ALA A 7 5.95 -12.86 5.21
CA ALA A 7 6.11 -11.73 4.30
C ALA A 7 7.57 -11.26 4.30
N PHE A 8 8.15 -11.10 3.12
CA PHE A 8 9.50 -10.57 2.94
C PHE A 8 9.70 -9.91 1.58
N SER A 9 10.59 -8.95 1.53
CA SER A 9 11.23 -8.44 0.32
C SER A 9 12.73 -8.35 0.58
N ILE A 10 13.51 -9.00 -0.25
CA ILE A 10 14.95 -9.19 -0.03
C ILE A 10 15.70 -8.75 -1.28
N ALA A 11 16.73 -7.95 -1.08
CA ALA A 11 17.79 -7.71 -2.07
C ALA A 11 19.11 -8.18 -1.48
N ALA A 12 19.85 -9.00 -2.22
CA ALA A 12 21.12 -9.57 -1.79
C ALA A 12 22.22 -9.40 -2.86
N ILE A 13 23.42 -9.20 -2.40
CA ILE A 13 24.64 -9.20 -3.23
C ILE A 13 25.61 -10.24 -2.71
N SER A 14 26.41 -10.80 -3.60
CA SER A 14 27.44 -11.78 -3.27
C SER A 14 28.84 -11.20 -3.51
N SER A 15 29.78 -11.53 -2.63
CA SER A 15 31.21 -11.21 -2.85
C SER A 15 31.82 -11.96 -4.00
N GLU A 16 31.25 -13.11 -4.37
CA GLU A 16 31.71 -13.97 -5.45
C GLU A 16 31.16 -13.56 -6.82
N GLU A 17 29.93 -12.96 -6.84
CA GLU A 17 29.27 -12.49 -8.05
C GLU A 17 28.95 -10.98 -7.93
N LYS A 18 30.00 -10.18 -8.07
CA LYS A 18 29.98 -8.73 -7.79
C LYS A 18 29.15 -7.90 -8.76
N ASP A 19 28.76 -8.45 -9.88
CA ASP A 19 27.99 -7.83 -10.94
C ASP A 19 26.50 -8.17 -10.90
N LYS A 20 26.06 -8.92 -9.87
CA LYS A 20 24.68 -9.35 -9.71
C LYS A 20 24.04 -8.85 -8.43
N ILE A 21 22.75 -8.54 -8.54
CA ILE A 21 21.82 -8.38 -7.42
C ILE A 21 20.80 -9.51 -7.53
N TYR A 22 20.51 -10.14 -6.41
CA TYR A 22 19.44 -11.11 -6.27
C TYR A 22 18.29 -10.45 -5.53
N ALA A 23 17.07 -10.56 -6.06
CA ALA A 23 15.87 -10.01 -5.44
C ALA A 23 14.82 -11.11 -5.24
N ALA A 24 14.10 -11.11 -4.15
CA ALA A 24 13.05 -12.07 -3.88
C ALA A 24 11.91 -11.43 -3.07
N LYS A 25 10.67 -11.81 -3.39
CA LYS A 25 9.47 -11.21 -2.81
C LYS A 25 8.47 -12.27 -2.38
N GLN A 26 7.84 -12.01 -1.24
CA GLN A 26 6.64 -12.69 -0.76
C GLN A 26 5.80 -11.74 0.08
N LYS A 27 4.58 -11.44 -0.34
CA LYS A 27 3.60 -10.59 0.39
C LYS A 27 4.08 -9.17 0.78
N SER A 28 5.29 -8.78 0.43
CA SER A 28 5.84 -7.43 0.65
C SER A 28 6.23 -6.80 -0.68
N PRO A 29 6.09 -5.47 -0.84
CA PRO A 29 6.38 -4.82 -2.12
C PRO A 29 7.85 -4.96 -2.49
N LEU A 30 8.09 -5.27 -3.77
CA LEU A 30 9.40 -5.23 -4.41
C LEU A 30 9.23 -5.11 -5.91
N LEU A 31 10.00 -4.24 -6.51
CA LEU A 31 10.02 -3.99 -7.94
C LEU A 31 11.44 -3.83 -8.47
N ILE A 32 11.59 -4.00 -9.76
CA ILE A 32 12.85 -3.79 -10.46
C ILE A 32 12.67 -2.60 -11.41
N GLY A 33 13.49 -1.58 -11.26
CA GLY A 33 13.57 -0.46 -12.19
C GLY A 33 14.58 -0.78 -13.29
N LYS A 34 14.18 -0.61 -14.55
CA LYS A 34 15.04 -0.80 -15.72
C LYS A 34 15.62 0.53 -16.14
N GLY A 35 16.92 0.65 -16.10
CA GLY A 35 17.67 1.82 -16.56
C GLY A 35 18.46 1.57 -17.84
N ILE A 36 19.26 2.54 -18.23
CA ILE A 36 20.17 2.45 -19.38
C ILE A 36 21.54 2.04 -18.82
N GLU A 37 21.99 0.84 -19.16
CA GLU A 37 23.23 0.23 -18.62
C GLU A 37 23.25 0.11 -17.08
N GLU A 38 22.11 0.11 -16.45
CA GLU A 38 21.95 -0.07 -15.01
C GLU A 38 20.54 -0.55 -14.69
N ASN A 39 20.39 -1.30 -13.60
CA ASN A 39 19.10 -1.74 -13.09
C ASN A 39 19.02 -1.56 -11.58
N PHE A 40 17.82 -1.39 -11.07
CA PHE A 40 17.57 -1.01 -9.70
C PHE A 40 16.59 -1.97 -9.02
N VAL A 41 16.68 -2.07 -7.72
CA VAL A 41 15.70 -2.78 -6.88
C VAL A 41 15.17 -1.81 -5.84
N ALA A 42 13.86 -1.71 -5.72
CA ALA A 42 13.21 -0.85 -4.74
C ALA A 42 11.90 -1.47 -4.25
N SER A 43 11.45 -1.06 -3.09
CA SER A 43 10.12 -1.39 -2.57
C SER A 43 9.04 -0.39 -3.00
N ASP A 44 9.45 0.79 -3.44
CA ASP A 44 8.56 1.88 -3.87
C ASP A 44 9.12 2.50 -5.16
N PRO A 45 8.30 2.63 -6.23
CA PRO A 45 8.73 3.25 -7.48
C PRO A 45 9.20 4.69 -7.30
N LEU A 46 8.67 5.43 -6.32
CA LEU A 46 9.08 6.80 -6.04
C LEU A 46 10.55 6.92 -5.62
N ALA A 47 11.13 5.87 -5.04
CA ALA A 47 12.54 5.86 -4.65
C ALA A 47 13.50 6.02 -5.84
N ILE A 48 13.10 5.56 -7.02
CA ILE A 48 13.92 5.56 -8.23
C ILE A 48 13.24 6.23 -9.44
N ALA A 49 12.11 6.89 -9.21
CA ALA A 49 11.33 7.57 -10.25
C ALA A 49 12.08 8.71 -10.98
N ASN A 50 13.10 9.30 -10.32
CA ASN A 50 13.96 10.30 -10.93
C ASN A 50 15.00 9.69 -11.91
N ILE A 51 15.11 8.36 -11.94
CA ILE A 51 16.12 7.64 -12.72
C ILE A 51 15.46 6.87 -13.85
N THR A 52 14.34 6.21 -13.59
CA THR A 52 13.61 5.42 -14.58
C THR A 52 12.10 5.46 -14.35
N GLU A 53 11.36 5.38 -15.47
CA GLU A 53 9.89 5.22 -15.48
C GLU A 53 9.47 3.78 -15.84
N GLN A 54 10.44 2.88 -16.11
CA GLN A 54 10.20 1.52 -16.56
C GLN A 54 10.42 0.54 -15.39
N PHE A 55 9.38 -0.21 -15.04
CA PHE A 55 9.39 -1.10 -13.88
C PHE A 55 8.86 -2.49 -14.21
N TYR A 56 9.45 -3.50 -13.59
CA TYR A 56 8.89 -4.84 -13.48
C TYR A 56 8.37 -5.04 -12.04
N LEU A 57 7.07 -5.23 -11.91
CA LEU A 57 6.44 -5.55 -10.63
C LEU A 57 6.59 -7.05 -10.39
N LEU A 58 7.28 -7.43 -9.32
CA LEU A 58 7.42 -8.83 -8.96
C LEU A 58 6.13 -9.35 -8.31
N GLU A 59 5.75 -10.57 -8.61
CA GLU A 59 4.65 -11.28 -7.96
C GLU A 59 5.15 -12.07 -6.75
N ASP A 60 4.21 -12.54 -5.92
CA ASP A 60 4.53 -13.34 -4.75
C ASP A 60 5.18 -14.68 -5.14
N GLY A 61 6.33 -14.96 -4.53
CA GLY A 61 7.15 -16.12 -4.84
C GLY A 61 8.16 -15.90 -5.95
N ASP A 62 8.16 -14.73 -6.59
CA ASP A 62 9.18 -14.41 -7.58
C ASP A 62 10.54 -14.22 -6.94
N PHE A 63 11.57 -14.66 -7.70
CA PHE A 63 12.92 -14.21 -7.46
C PHE A 63 13.57 -13.75 -8.78
N ALA A 64 14.54 -12.85 -8.69
CA ALA A 64 15.19 -12.28 -9.86
C ALA A 64 16.71 -12.28 -9.71
N GLU A 65 17.40 -12.52 -10.82
CA GLU A 65 18.81 -12.24 -11.02
C GLU A 65 18.93 -10.99 -11.88
N ILE A 66 19.59 -9.98 -11.35
CA ILE A 66 19.67 -8.66 -11.96
C ILE A 66 21.14 -8.32 -12.15
N THR A 67 21.50 -8.04 -13.38
CA THR A 67 22.81 -7.52 -13.75
C THR A 67 22.66 -6.10 -14.30
N LYS A 68 23.76 -5.46 -14.63
CA LYS A 68 23.77 -4.16 -15.29
C LYS A 68 22.94 -4.14 -16.58
N ASN A 69 22.94 -5.24 -17.35
CA ASN A 69 22.36 -5.27 -18.69
C ASN A 69 21.20 -6.27 -18.85
N ASP A 70 20.93 -7.10 -17.84
CA ASP A 70 19.95 -8.18 -17.96
C ASP A 70 19.15 -8.37 -16.66
N ILE A 71 17.89 -8.72 -16.80
CA ILE A 71 16.95 -9.01 -15.72
C ILE A 71 16.31 -10.37 -16.02
N LYS A 72 16.55 -11.35 -15.17
CA LYS A 72 15.91 -12.66 -15.25
C LYS A 72 15.02 -12.87 -14.05
N ILE A 73 13.76 -13.14 -14.30
CA ILE A 73 12.74 -13.35 -13.25
C ILE A 73 12.31 -14.81 -13.31
N PHE A 74 12.16 -15.41 -12.15
CA PHE A 74 11.73 -16.80 -11.97
C PHE A 74 10.58 -16.85 -10.99
N ASN A 75 9.62 -17.72 -11.22
CA ASN A 75 8.51 -17.95 -10.31
C ASN A 75 8.90 -18.84 -9.11
N SER A 76 7.95 -19.14 -8.24
CA SER A 76 8.13 -20.02 -7.06
C SER A 76 8.60 -21.44 -7.40
N ASN A 77 8.36 -21.91 -8.65
CA ASN A 77 8.82 -23.21 -9.15
C ASN A 77 10.23 -23.16 -9.74
N SER A 78 10.88 -22.00 -9.72
CA SER A 78 12.18 -21.75 -10.36
C SER A 78 12.14 -21.84 -11.90
N GLU A 79 10.98 -21.58 -12.48
CA GLU A 79 10.81 -21.49 -13.92
C GLU A 79 10.96 -20.03 -14.36
N PRO A 80 11.69 -19.76 -15.47
CA PRO A 80 11.81 -18.41 -15.98
C PRO A 80 10.45 -17.88 -16.43
N VAL A 81 10.11 -16.66 -15.99
CA VAL A 81 8.87 -15.99 -16.34
C VAL A 81 9.14 -14.58 -16.87
N GLN A 82 8.24 -14.11 -17.70
CA GLN A 82 8.22 -12.72 -18.12
C GLN A 82 7.18 -11.97 -17.32
N ARG A 83 7.56 -10.83 -16.74
CA ARG A 83 6.64 -9.89 -16.12
C ARG A 83 6.44 -8.71 -17.06
N GLU A 84 5.24 -8.15 -17.02
CA GLU A 84 4.91 -7.00 -17.85
C GLU A 84 5.73 -5.77 -17.40
N GLU A 85 6.31 -5.10 -18.38
CA GLU A 85 6.97 -3.82 -18.14
C GLU A 85 5.89 -2.75 -17.94
N THR A 86 5.83 -2.19 -16.75
CA THR A 86 4.87 -1.16 -16.37
C THR A 86 5.55 0.21 -16.39
N LYS A 87 4.94 1.16 -17.08
CA LYS A 87 5.37 2.55 -17.03
C LYS A 87 4.63 3.26 -15.90
N ILE A 88 5.37 3.80 -14.96
CA ILE A 88 4.80 4.55 -13.83
C ILE A 88 5.19 6.02 -14.04
N ASP A 89 4.19 6.85 -14.36
CA ASP A 89 4.37 8.29 -14.45
C ASP A 89 4.46 8.89 -13.04
N ALA A 90 5.66 8.98 -12.52
CA ALA A 90 5.91 9.76 -11.32
C ALA A 90 5.98 11.24 -11.72
N THR A 91 4.96 12.01 -11.39
CA THR A 91 4.99 13.44 -11.67
C THR A 91 6.16 14.08 -10.90
N PRO A 92 6.93 15.00 -11.53
CA PRO A 92 8.05 15.67 -10.86
C PRO A 92 7.66 16.33 -9.55
N THR A 93 6.39 16.71 -9.39
CA THR A 93 5.85 17.34 -8.19
C THR A 93 5.77 16.40 -7.00
N SER A 94 5.51 15.11 -7.22
CA SER A 94 5.43 14.12 -6.11
C SER A 94 6.80 13.69 -5.59
N THR A 95 7.82 13.72 -6.44
CA THR A 95 9.18 13.27 -6.10
C THR A 95 10.11 14.39 -5.66
N SER A 96 9.74 15.65 -5.85
CA SER A 96 10.55 16.80 -5.45
C SER A 96 10.08 17.41 -4.13
N LYS A 97 11.01 17.91 -3.33
CA LYS A 97 10.70 18.67 -2.11
C LYS A 97 10.13 20.06 -2.42
N GLY A 98 10.24 20.54 -3.67
CA GLY A 98 9.90 21.90 -4.01
C GLY A 98 10.72 22.91 -3.20
N ASN A 99 10.05 23.84 -2.56
CA ASN A 99 10.67 24.89 -1.74
C ASN A 99 10.89 24.47 -0.26
N TYR A 100 10.65 23.21 0.08
CA TYR A 100 10.72 22.71 1.45
C TYR A 100 12.03 21.98 1.74
N THR A 101 12.52 22.10 2.97
CA THR A 101 13.75 21.42 3.42
C THR A 101 13.53 19.91 3.55
N HIS A 102 12.34 19.52 4.02
CA HIS A 102 11.98 18.12 4.30
C HIS A 102 10.66 17.73 3.65
N PHE A 103 10.52 16.47 3.24
CA PHE A 103 9.27 15.95 2.69
C PHE A 103 8.11 16.08 3.68
N MET A 104 8.31 15.78 4.96
CA MET A 104 7.29 15.95 5.98
C MET A 104 6.78 17.39 6.08
N GLU A 105 7.65 18.37 5.98
CA GLU A 105 7.28 19.78 5.95
C GLU A 105 6.41 20.09 4.74
N LYS A 106 6.81 19.62 3.55
CA LYS A 106 6.01 19.72 2.32
C LYS A 106 4.62 19.13 2.52
N GLU A 107 4.53 17.90 2.99
CA GLU A 107 3.28 17.18 3.21
C GLU A 107 2.34 17.91 4.21
N ILE A 108 2.90 18.51 5.26
CA ILE A 108 2.12 19.33 6.21
C ILE A 108 1.45 20.50 5.49
N TYR A 109 2.19 21.21 4.65
CA TYR A 109 1.65 22.38 3.93
C TYR A 109 0.77 22.01 2.74
N GLU A 110 0.89 20.82 2.18
CA GLU A 110 0.05 20.31 1.10
C GLU A 110 -1.30 19.76 1.60
N GLN A 111 -1.51 19.60 2.92
CA GLN A 111 -2.76 19.06 3.47
C GLN A 111 -4.04 19.76 2.96
N PRO A 112 -4.13 21.10 2.88
CA PRO A 112 -5.32 21.76 2.38
C PRO A 112 -5.68 21.35 0.95
N ASP A 113 -4.69 21.27 0.07
CA ASP A 113 -4.87 20.90 -1.33
C ASP A 113 -5.23 19.40 -1.45
N ALA A 114 -4.54 18.54 -0.70
CA ALA A 114 -4.81 17.10 -0.67
C ALA A 114 -6.22 16.80 -0.17
N LEU A 115 -6.68 17.48 0.90
CA LEU A 115 -8.04 17.39 1.40
C LEU A 115 -9.05 17.90 0.38
N GLY A 116 -8.81 19.07 -0.21
CA GLY A 116 -9.65 19.64 -1.25
C GLY A 116 -9.83 18.67 -2.43
N ASN A 117 -8.75 18.12 -2.96
CA ASN A 117 -8.77 17.14 -4.05
C ASN A 117 -9.51 15.86 -3.66
N THR A 118 -9.33 15.40 -2.42
CA THR A 118 -10.04 14.21 -1.92
C THR A 118 -11.54 14.44 -1.84
N ILE A 119 -11.98 15.62 -1.37
CA ILE A 119 -13.39 15.95 -1.17
C ILE A 119 -14.08 16.25 -2.50
N ASN A 120 -13.46 17.06 -3.38
CA ASN A 120 -14.08 17.55 -4.61
C ASN A 120 -14.52 16.44 -5.57
N SER A 121 -13.86 15.29 -5.55
CA SER A 121 -14.25 14.14 -6.38
C SER A 121 -15.32 13.25 -5.76
N ARG A 122 -15.75 13.54 -4.52
CA ARG A 122 -16.61 12.66 -3.72
C ARG A 122 -17.90 13.31 -3.23
N LEU A 123 -17.96 14.63 -3.29
CA LEU A 123 -19.16 15.38 -2.90
C LEU A 123 -19.94 15.83 -4.13
N GLY A 124 -21.27 15.65 -4.09
CA GLY A 124 -22.23 16.37 -4.91
C GLY A 124 -22.55 17.74 -4.29
N GLU A 125 -23.60 18.41 -4.76
CA GLU A 125 -23.99 19.73 -4.25
C GLU A 125 -24.38 19.70 -2.76
N ASN A 126 -25.06 18.64 -2.30
CA ASN A 126 -25.55 18.50 -0.93
C ASN A 126 -25.30 17.13 -0.29
N ASP A 127 -24.74 16.17 -1.04
CA ASP A 127 -24.63 14.79 -0.64
C ASP A 127 -23.26 14.20 -1.02
N VAL A 128 -22.88 13.12 -0.34
CA VAL A 128 -21.79 12.25 -0.77
C VAL A 128 -22.28 11.42 -1.96
N LEU A 129 -21.52 11.36 -3.04
CA LEU A 129 -21.89 10.61 -4.25
C LEU A 129 -22.07 9.12 -3.92
N ASP A 130 -23.23 8.55 -4.21
CA ASP A 130 -23.60 7.16 -3.85
C ASP A 130 -22.64 6.09 -4.38
N ASN A 131 -21.96 6.35 -5.50
CA ASN A 131 -21.13 5.37 -6.18
C ASN A 131 -19.66 5.32 -5.74
N ILE A 132 -19.25 6.15 -4.78
CA ILE A 132 -17.85 6.26 -4.34
C ILE A 132 -17.34 4.96 -3.74
N PHE A 133 -18.19 4.26 -3.04
CA PHE A 133 -17.87 3.01 -2.35
C PHE A 133 -18.29 1.76 -3.13
N GLY A 134 -18.65 1.94 -4.41
CA GLY A 134 -19.11 0.85 -5.28
C GLY A 134 -20.62 0.65 -5.32
N LEU A 135 -21.06 -0.15 -6.28
CA LEU A 135 -22.50 -0.44 -6.49
C LEU A 135 -23.08 -1.15 -5.26
N GLY A 136 -24.22 -0.65 -4.76
CA GLY A 136 -24.93 -1.25 -3.62
C GLY A 136 -24.41 -0.83 -2.25
N SER A 137 -23.41 0.05 -2.17
CA SER A 137 -22.86 0.53 -0.90
C SER A 137 -23.88 1.26 -0.04
N SER A 138 -24.76 2.08 -0.64
CA SER A 138 -25.81 2.80 0.04
C SER A 138 -26.77 1.86 0.81
N ASP A 139 -27.16 0.73 0.21
CA ASP A 139 -28.02 -0.26 0.88
C ASP A 139 -27.27 -1.08 1.95
N ALA A 140 -25.98 -1.27 1.77
CA ALA A 140 -25.14 -1.90 2.80
C ALA A 140 -24.99 -0.98 4.01
N PHE A 141 -24.72 0.31 3.80
CA PHE A 141 -24.56 1.28 4.88
C PHE A 141 -25.84 1.47 5.71
N LYS A 142 -27.02 1.43 5.11
CA LYS A 142 -28.30 1.48 5.84
C LYS A 142 -28.50 0.35 6.85
N LYS A 143 -27.78 -0.76 6.68
CA LYS A 143 -27.88 -1.94 7.55
C LYS A 143 -26.83 -1.97 8.65
N VAL A 144 -25.85 -1.05 8.62
CA VAL A 144 -24.75 -0.99 9.59
C VAL A 144 -25.29 -0.67 10.97
N LYS A 145 -24.91 -1.48 11.94
CA LYS A 145 -25.27 -1.31 13.36
C LYS A 145 -24.06 -1.01 14.23
N ARG A 146 -22.86 -1.25 13.73
CA ARG A 146 -21.59 -0.99 14.41
C ARG A 146 -20.44 -0.88 13.41
N ILE A 147 -19.35 -0.28 13.82
CA ILE A 147 -18.15 -0.15 13.02
C ILE A 147 -16.97 -0.74 13.77
N GLN A 148 -16.19 -1.57 13.07
CA GLN A 148 -14.90 -2.08 13.54
C GLN A 148 -13.79 -1.45 12.72
N PHE A 149 -12.99 -0.58 13.34
CA PHE A 149 -11.79 -0.03 12.73
C PHE A 149 -10.58 -0.90 13.06
N VAL A 150 -9.76 -1.19 12.06
CA VAL A 150 -8.51 -1.94 12.23
C VAL A 150 -7.41 -1.23 11.45
N ALA A 151 -6.37 -0.82 12.14
CA ALA A 151 -5.27 -0.06 11.55
C ALA A 151 -3.99 -0.15 12.38
N CYS A 152 -2.88 0.36 11.86
CA CYS A 152 -1.61 0.52 12.54
C CYS A 152 -1.13 1.97 12.53
N GLY A 153 -0.26 2.33 13.48
CA GLY A 153 0.45 3.61 13.49
C GLY A 153 -0.47 4.84 13.47
N THR A 154 -0.14 5.82 12.65
CA THR A 154 -0.91 7.07 12.51
C THR A 154 -2.31 6.84 11.94
N SER A 155 -2.51 5.82 11.11
CA SER A 155 -3.82 5.41 10.61
C SER A 155 -4.77 4.99 11.74
N LEU A 156 -4.24 4.35 12.80
CA LEU A 156 -5.02 4.04 13.99
C LEU A 156 -5.46 5.31 14.74
N HIS A 157 -4.63 6.35 14.77
CA HIS A 157 -4.99 7.63 15.37
C HIS A 157 -6.08 8.34 14.56
N ALA A 158 -6.06 8.24 13.23
CA ALA A 158 -7.15 8.71 12.38
C ALA A 158 -8.46 7.97 12.70
N ALA A 159 -8.40 6.62 12.86
CA ALA A 159 -9.55 5.82 13.29
C ALA A 159 -10.12 6.28 14.65
N LYS A 160 -9.25 6.58 15.62
CA LYS A 160 -9.67 7.09 16.94
C LYS A 160 -10.39 8.43 16.87
N THR A 161 -9.98 9.30 15.96
CA THR A 161 -10.66 10.58 15.71
C THR A 161 -12.01 10.35 15.01
N ALA A 162 -12.04 9.53 13.96
CA ALA A 162 -13.24 9.19 13.22
C ALA A 162 -14.30 8.53 14.11
N ARG A 163 -13.90 7.64 15.02
CA ARG A 163 -14.76 7.01 16.00
C ARG A 163 -15.66 8.03 16.70
N LYS A 164 -15.06 9.11 17.23
CA LYS A 164 -15.80 10.14 17.95
C LYS A 164 -16.92 10.73 17.09
N TRP A 165 -16.61 11.02 15.82
CA TRP A 165 -17.61 11.58 14.91
C TRP A 165 -18.70 10.59 14.54
N PHE A 166 -18.38 9.32 14.31
CA PHE A 166 -19.37 8.28 14.03
C PHE A 166 -20.29 8.04 15.23
N GLU A 167 -19.76 8.01 16.45
CA GLU A 167 -20.55 7.84 17.67
C GLU A 167 -21.43 9.07 17.95
N GLU A 168 -20.92 10.31 17.75
CA GLU A 168 -21.67 11.55 18.02
C GLU A 168 -22.72 11.89 16.93
N ILE A 169 -22.39 11.64 15.66
CA ILE A 169 -23.23 12.07 14.53
C ILE A 169 -24.15 10.96 14.06
N CYS A 170 -23.64 9.74 13.95
CA CYS A 170 -24.38 8.61 13.41
C CYS A 170 -25.03 7.75 14.50
N GLU A 171 -24.68 7.95 15.77
CA GLU A 171 -25.12 7.13 16.92
C GLU A 171 -24.81 5.64 16.74
N ILE A 172 -23.71 5.33 16.04
CA ILE A 172 -23.27 3.97 15.75
C ILE A 172 -22.07 3.63 16.65
N PRO A 173 -22.11 2.55 17.45
CA PRO A 173 -21.00 2.14 18.28
C PRO A 173 -19.80 1.74 17.43
N CYS A 174 -18.60 2.22 17.81
CA CYS A 174 -17.36 2.02 17.09
C CYS A 174 -16.30 1.33 17.96
N TYR A 175 -15.70 0.30 17.41
CA TYR A 175 -14.61 -0.45 18.02
C TYR A 175 -13.32 -0.18 17.25
N ILE A 176 -12.19 -0.20 17.94
CA ILE A 176 -10.88 0.07 17.33
C ILE A 176 -9.88 -0.95 17.85
N ASP A 177 -9.19 -1.58 16.92
CA ASP A 177 -8.12 -2.53 17.22
C ASP A 177 -6.85 -2.23 16.43
N PHE A 178 -5.71 -2.59 17.03
CA PHE A 178 -4.45 -2.65 16.29
C PHE A 178 -4.50 -3.82 15.32
N ALA A 179 -4.15 -3.58 14.06
CA ALA A 179 -4.12 -4.64 13.04
C ALA A 179 -3.12 -5.75 13.42
N SER A 180 -1.98 -5.39 14.01
CA SER A 180 -0.98 -6.34 14.52
C SER A 180 -1.50 -7.28 15.60
N GLU A 181 -2.50 -6.85 16.36
CA GLU A 181 -3.13 -7.70 17.39
C GLU A 181 -4.36 -8.43 16.84
N TYR A 182 -5.16 -7.73 16.02
CA TYR A 182 -6.39 -8.26 15.46
C TYR A 182 -6.16 -9.51 14.62
N ARG A 183 -5.12 -9.51 13.77
CA ARG A 183 -4.77 -10.64 12.89
C ARG A 183 -4.42 -11.94 13.59
N TYR A 184 -3.99 -11.88 14.85
CA TYR A 184 -3.56 -13.08 15.61
C TYR A 184 -4.59 -13.56 16.60
N ARG A 185 -5.64 -12.82 16.86
CA ARG A 185 -6.73 -13.28 17.71
C ARG A 185 -7.86 -13.84 16.84
N ASN A 186 -8.81 -14.50 17.47
CA ASN A 186 -10.03 -14.98 16.82
C ASN A 186 -11.20 -14.06 17.23
N PRO A 187 -11.40 -12.90 16.56
CA PRO A 187 -12.41 -11.94 16.97
C PRO A 187 -13.81 -12.46 16.64
N ILE A 188 -14.76 -12.14 17.53
CA ILE A 188 -16.17 -12.35 17.23
C ILE A 188 -16.67 -11.12 16.48
N VAL A 189 -16.98 -11.31 15.20
CA VAL A 189 -17.55 -10.25 14.35
C VAL A 189 -19.06 -10.46 14.31
N GLU A 190 -19.80 -9.51 14.85
CA GLU A 190 -21.26 -9.57 14.87
C GLU A 190 -21.85 -9.14 13.53
N ASP A 191 -23.06 -9.63 13.22
CA ASP A 191 -23.80 -9.25 12.01
C ASP A 191 -24.01 -7.74 11.93
N HIS A 192 -24.02 -7.22 10.70
CA HIS A 192 -24.16 -5.78 10.41
C HIS A 192 -23.01 -4.91 10.93
N THR A 193 -21.84 -5.49 11.10
CA THR A 193 -20.60 -4.76 11.37
C THR A 193 -19.98 -4.25 10.07
N LEU A 194 -19.75 -2.95 9.97
CA LEU A 194 -18.90 -2.37 8.93
C LEU A 194 -17.45 -2.50 9.38
N PHE A 195 -16.68 -3.31 8.67
CA PHE A 195 -15.26 -3.46 8.91
C PHE A 195 -14.47 -2.45 8.08
N VAL A 196 -13.69 -1.60 8.74
CA VAL A 196 -12.96 -0.50 8.10
C VAL A 196 -11.47 -0.63 8.40
N THR A 197 -10.68 -0.81 7.36
CA THR A 197 -9.22 -0.74 7.45
C THR A 197 -8.73 0.60 6.92
N ILE A 198 -7.71 1.16 7.57
CA ILE A 198 -7.10 2.42 7.16
C ILE A 198 -5.61 2.18 6.92
N SER A 199 -5.18 2.42 5.69
CA SER A 199 -3.78 2.31 5.28
C SER A 199 -3.44 3.40 4.26
N GLN A 200 -2.30 4.05 4.41
CA GLN A 200 -1.82 5.03 3.44
C GLN A 200 -1.25 4.35 2.20
N SER A 201 -0.45 3.30 2.38
CA SER A 201 0.19 2.57 1.28
C SER A 201 -0.72 1.53 0.63
N GLY A 202 -1.79 1.09 1.32
CA GLY A 202 -2.58 -0.08 0.93
C GLY A 202 -1.88 -1.43 1.12
N GLU A 203 -0.62 -1.42 1.59
CA GLU A 203 0.26 -2.60 1.64
C GLU A 203 0.74 -2.96 3.06
N THR A 204 0.17 -2.33 4.09
CA THR A 204 0.52 -2.64 5.48
C THR A 204 0.15 -4.10 5.78
N ALA A 205 1.17 -4.95 5.94
CA ALA A 205 1.01 -6.40 6.05
C ALA A 205 0.01 -6.85 7.13
N ASP A 206 0.08 -6.21 8.32
CA ASP A 206 -0.86 -6.52 9.40
C ASP A 206 -2.29 -6.11 9.07
N THR A 207 -2.46 -4.98 8.38
CA THR A 207 -3.79 -4.48 7.98
C THR A 207 -4.42 -5.37 6.90
N LEU A 208 -3.64 -5.82 5.92
CA LEU A 208 -4.10 -6.76 4.91
C LEU A 208 -4.44 -8.12 5.50
N ALA A 209 -3.58 -8.64 6.38
CA ALA A 209 -3.83 -9.92 7.04
C ALA A 209 -5.02 -9.90 8.02
N ALA A 210 -5.46 -8.73 8.47
CA ALA A 210 -6.67 -8.59 9.27
C ALA A 210 -7.96 -8.63 8.44
N LEU A 211 -7.87 -8.52 7.10
CA LEU A 211 -8.99 -8.65 6.17
C LEU A 211 -9.23 -10.11 5.72
N GLU A 212 -8.22 -10.98 5.81
CA GLU A 212 -8.29 -12.41 5.49
C GLU A 212 -8.93 -13.21 6.64
#